data_cb32863c6866265e94c54926fd4caf89
#
_entry.id   cb32863c6866265e94c54926fd4caf89
#
_cell.length_a   1.000
_cell.length_b   1.000
_cell.length_c   1.000
_cell.angle_alpha   90.00
_cell.angle_beta   90.00
_cell.angle_gamma   90.00
#
_symmetry.space_group_name_H-M   'P 1'
#
loop_
_entity.id
_entity.type
_entity.pdbx_description
1 polymer ?
#
loop_
_entity_poly.entity_id
_entity_poly.type
_entity_poly.pdbx_seq_one_letter_code
_entity_poly.pdbx_strand_id
1 'polypeptide(L)'
;VGKAKAMEIMVTGRKFSFEEAKEMDLVHDIYDSMTLEEYRQDALDYAGRFTLPFAAAKAIGNIKRSVQSGLEIPLEYHLALERELQSDLFQSEDAKEGIASYVERRTPRFSGK
;
A
#
# COMPACT_ATOMS: atom_id res chain seq x y z
N VAL A 1 -7.37 -12.93 -1.18
CA VAL A 1 -7.66 -14.38 -1.25
C VAL A 1 -7.54 -14.84 -2.69
N GLY A 2 -7.02 -16.03 -2.98
CA GLY A 2 -6.97 -16.58 -4.33
C GLY A 2 -8.34 -17.07 -4.82
N LYS A 3 -8.47 -17.36 -6.15
CA LYS A 3 -9.73 -17.80 -6.77
C LYS A 3 -10.42 -18.96 -6.04
N ALA A 4 -9.63 -19.97 -5.59
CA ALA A 4 -10.18 -21.15 -4.93
C ALA A 4 -10.87 -20.80 -3.61
N LYS A 5 -10.22 -20.01 -2.76
CA LYS A 5 -10.78 -19.60 -1.48
C LYS A 5 -11.95 -18.62 -1.64
N ALA A 6 -11.88 -17.71 -2.60
CA ALA A 6 -13.01 -16.84 -2.92
C ALA A 6 -14.24 -17.65 -3.35
N MET A 7 -14.06 -18.66 -4.22
CA MET A 7 -15.14 -19.54 -4.67
C MET A 7 -15.73 -20.35 -3.50
N GLU A 8 -14.89 -20.92 -2.63
CA GLU A 8 -15.34 -21.64 -1.45
C GLU A 8 -16.22 -20.77 -0.55
N ILE A 9 -15.75 -19.56 -0.22
CA ILE A 9 -16.48 -18.61 0.64
C ILE A 9 -17.84 -18.25 0.03
N MET A 10 -17.84 -17.90 -1.26
CA MET A 10 -19.06 -17.46 -1.96
C MET A 10 -20.08 -18.58 -2.13
N VAL A 11 -19.65 -19.79 -2.48
CA VAL A 11 -20.55 -20.94 -2.68
C VAL A 11 -21.11 -21.45 -1.37
N THR A 12 -20.32 -21.49 -0.30
CA THR A 12 -20.76 -21.99 1.00
C THR A 12 -21.58 -20.97 1.79
N GLY A 13 -21.38 -19.67 1.55
CA GLY A 13 -22.02 -18.59 2.32
C GLY A 13 -21.70 -18.64 3.81
N ARG A 14 -20.63 -19.34 4.21
CA ARG A 14 -20.27 -19.47 5.62
C ARG A 14 -19.86 -18.13 6.22
N LYS A 15 -20.20 -17.96 7.48
CA LYS A 15 -19.68 -16.85 8.29
C LYS A 15 -18.27 -17.20 8.78
N PHE A 16 -17.42 -16.20 8.90
CA PHE A 16 -16.06 -16.31 9.45
C PHE A 16 -15.78 -15.10 10.35
N SER A 17 -14.83 -15.24 11.24
CA SER A 17 -14.44 -14.17 12.17
C SER A 17 -13.52 -13.14 11.48
N PHE A 18 -13.26 -12.02 12.14
CA PHE A 18 -12.31 -11.05 11.65
C PHE A 18 -10.88 -11.60 11.63
N GLU A 19 -10.52 -12.47 12.57
CA GLU A 19 -9.25 -13.17 12.63
C GLU A 19 -9.07 -14.07 11.41
N GLU A 20 -10.07 -14.90 11.08
CA GLU A 20 -10.06 -15.70 9.85
C GLU A 20 -9.97 -14.80 8.59
N ALA A 21 -10.65 -13.65 8.59
CA ALA A 21 -10.58 -12.70 7.48
C ALA A 21 -9.17 -12.13 7.31
N LYS A 22 -8.47 -11.85 8.41
CA LYS A 22 -7.07 -11.40 8.40
C LYS A 22 -6.13 -12.51 7.93
N GLU A 23 -6.29 -13.74 8.40
CA GLU A 23 -5.53 -14.91 7.93
C GLU A 23 -5.70 -15.18 6.42
N MET A 24 -6.86 -14.82 5.87
CA MET A 24 -7.16 -14.94 4.43
C MET A 24 -6.78 -13.71 3.60
N ASP A 25 -6.14 -12.71 4.18
CA ASP A 25 -5.83 -11.42 3.52
C ASP A 25 -7.06 -10.67 2.98
N LEU A 26 -8.25 -10.89 3.57
CA LEU A 26 -9.47 -10.13 3.25
C LEU A 26 -9.47 -8.76 3.92
N VAL A 27 -8.89 -8.66 5.11
CA VAL A 27 -8.68 -7.42 5.85
C VAL A 27 -7.21 -7.31 6.23
N HIS A 28 -6.68 -6.09 6.22
CA HIS A 28 -5.27 -5.83 6.51
C HIS A 28 -4.96 -5.92 8.00
N ASP A 29 -5.85 -5.35 8.81
CA ASP A 29 -5.66 -5.29 10.26
C ASP A 29 -6.99 -5.29 11.00
N ILE A 30 -6.91 -5.57 12.29
CA ILE A 30 -8.04 -5.56 13.22
C ILE A 30 -7.62 -4.62 14.35
N TYR A 31 -8.48 -3.64 14.65
CA TYR A 31 -8.23 -2.68 15.71
C TYR A 31 -9.04 -3.05 16.94
N ASP A 32 -8.42 -3.01 18.13
CA ASP A 32 -9.07 -3.23 19.43
C ASP A 32 -9.84 -1.99 19.93
N SER A 33 -10.40 -1.24 18.99
CA SER A 33 -11.12 0.00 19.30
C SER A 33 -12.47 -0.32 19.92
N MET A 34 -12.79 0.33 21.05
CA MET A 34 -14.03 0.13 21.79
C MET A 34 -15.19 0.95 21.24
N THR A 35 -14.88 2.03 20.52
CA THR A 35 -15.86 2.95 19.93
C THR A 35 -15.59 3.18 18.44
N LEU A 36 -16.62 3.62 17.72
CA LEU A 36 -16.49 3.99 16.32
C LEU A 36 -15.49 5.15 16.11
N GLU A 37 -15.43 6.08 17.08
CA GLU A 37 -14.51 7.21 16.99
C GLU A 37 -13.05 6.78 17.15
N GLU A 38 -12.76 5.90 18.11
CA GLU A 38 -11.43 5.29 18.26
C GLU A 38 -11.02 4.54 16.99
N TYR A 39 -11.91 3.71 16.44
CA TYR A 39 -11.65 3.01 15.18
C TYR A 39 -11.33 3.96 14.02
N ARG A 40 -12.08 5.06 13.91
CA ARG A 40 -11.82 6.07 12.86
C ARG A 40 -10.46 6.73 13.06
N GLN A 41 -10.09 7.03 14.31
CA GLN A 41 -8.79 7.60 14.61
C GLN A 41 -7.66 6.63 14.26
N ASP A 42 -7.75 5.37 14.68
CA ASP A 42 -6.77 4.32 14.36
C ASP A 42 -6.59 4.16 12.84
N ALA A 43 -7.70 4.16 12.10
CA ALA A 43 -7.68 4.08 10.64
C ALA A 43 -7.03 5.32 10.00
N LEU A 44 -7.29 6.52 10.53
CA LEU A 44 -6.67 7.77 10.06
C LEU A 44 -5.17 7.80 10.39
N ASP A 45 -4.77 7.34 11.56
CA ASP A 45 -3.38 7.28 11.96
C ASP A 45 -2.59 6.28 11.09
N TYR A 46 -3.21 5.14 10.77
CA TYR A 46 -2.64 4.19 9.81
C TYR A 46 -2.49 4.82 8.42
N ALA A 47 -3.55 5.44 7.89
CA ALA A 47 -3.55 6.08 6.59
C ALA A 47 -2.55 7.25 6.51
N GLY A 48 -2.39 7.98 7.60
CA GLY A 48 -1.45 9.10 7.73
C GLY A 48 0.00 8.71 7.46
N ARG A 49 0.38 7.47 7.74
CA ARG A 49 1.75 6.95 7.49
C ARG A 49 2.11 6.96 6.01
N PHE A 50 1.12 6.95 5.12
CA PHE A 50 1.29 6.96 3.66
C PHE A 50 1.14 8.35 3.03
N THR A 51 1.06 9.40 3.85
CA THR A 51 0.91 10.78 3.41
C THR A 51 2.13 11.63 3.75
N LEU A 52 2.20 12.82 3.15
CA LEU A 52 3.24 13.80 3.50
C LEU A 52 3.14 14.22 4.97
N PRO A 53 4.25 14.51 5.63
CA PRO A 53 5.64 14.46 5.15
C PRO A 53 6.31 13.09 5.34
N PHE A 54 5.57 12.08 5.83
CA PHE A 54 6.13 10.79 6.26
C PHE A 54 6.44 9.86 5.10
N ALA A 55 5.72 10.02 3.99
CA ALA A 55 5.88 9.16 2.81
C ALA A 55 5.92 9.99 1.53
N ALA A 56 6.73 9.53 0.56
CA ALA A 56 6.84 10.13 -0.76
C ALA A 56 5.55 9.83 -1.56
N ALA A 57 4.62 10.78 -1.61
CA ALA A 57 3.30 10.60 -2.19
C ALA A 57 3.34 10.14 -3.65
N LYS A 58 4.28 10.66 -4.45
CA LYS A 58 4.51 10.24 -5.84
C LYS A 58 4.91 8.77 -5.91
N ALA A 59 5.80 8.32 -5.02
CA ALA A 59 6.24 6.92 -4.97
C ALA A 59 5.09 5.97 -4.65
N ILE A 60 4.26 6.31 -3.66
CA ILE A 60 3.07 5.53 -3.31
C ILE A 60 2.08 5.45 -4.48
N GLY A 61 1.84 6.57 -5.18
CA GLY A 61 1.00 6.60 -6.37
C GLY A 61 1.51 5.66 -7.47
N ASN A 62 2.82 5.69 -7.74
CA ASN A 62 3.46 4.85 -8.75
C ASN A 62 3.46 3.36 -8.35
N ILE A 63 3.70 3.03 -7.07
CA ILE A 63 3.59 1.66 -6.55
C ILE A 63 2.17 1.13 -6.74
N LYS A 64 1.14 1.90 -6.35
CA LYS A 64 -0.26 1.49 -6.56
C LYS A 64 -0.56 1.25 -8.03
N ARG A 65 -0.13 2.15 -8.92
CA ARG A 65 -0.32 2.00 -10.36
C ARG A 65 0.36 0.74 -10.88
N SER A 66 1.61 0.50 -10.49
CA SER A 66 2.36 -0.70 -10.91
C SER A 66 1.65 -1.98 -10.47
N VAL A 67 1.30 -2.09 -9.19
CA VAL A 67 0.66 -3.29 -8.64
C VAL A 67 -0.71 -3.54 -9.28
N GLN A 68 -1.56 -2.53 -9.38
CA GLN A 68 -2.89 -2.69 -9.96
C GLN A 68 -2.85 -3.00 -11.46
N SER A 69 -2.04 -2.28 -12.23
CA SER A 69 -1.92 -2.54 -13.67
C SER A 69 -1.24 -3.88 -13.96
N GLY A 70 -0.27 -4.27 -13.14
CA GLY A 70 0.48 -5.51 -13.34
C GLY A 70 -0.35 -6.79 -13.25
N LEU A 71 -1.49 -6.74 -12.58
CA LEU A 71 -2.43 -7.87 -12.53
C LEU A 71 -3.26 -8.03 -13.81
N GLU A 72 -3.35 -6.98 -14.64
CA GLU A 72 -4.24 -6.92 -15.80
C GLU A 72 -3.50 -6.98 -17.15
N ILE A 73 -2.15 -6.88 -17.13
CA ILE A 73 -1.34 -6.83 -18.35
C ILE A 73 -0.32 -7.99 -18.40
N PRO A 74 0.14 -8.40 -19.60
CA PRO A 74 1.23 -9.38 -19.73
C PRO A 74 2.51 -8.92 -19.02
N LEU A 75 3.27 -9.89 -18.48
CA LEU A 75 4.46 -9.60 -17.66
C LEU A 75 5.47 -8.66 -18.34
N GLU A 76 5.71 -8.84 -19.64
CA GLU A 76 6.65 -7.99 -20.39
C GLU A 76 6.25 -6.51 -20.41
N TYR A 77 4.95 -6.22 -20.53
CA TYR A 77 4.41 -4.85 -20.44
C TYR A 77 4.45 -4.33 -19.01
N HIS A 78 4.21 -5.20 -18.02
CA HIS A 78 4.35 -4.82 -16.60
C HIS A 78 5.79 -4.42 -16.27
N LEU A 79 6.79 -5.18 -16.71
CA LEU A 79 8.19 -4.86 -16.50
C LEU A 79 8.61 -3.55 -17.21
N ALA A 80 8.01 -3.25 -18.37
CA ALA A 80 8.23 -1.98 -19.05
C ALA A 80 7.62 -0.79 -18.28
N LEU A 81 6.38 -0.96 -17.81
CA LEU A 81 5.70 0.02 -16.96
C LEU A 81 6.47 0.28 -15.67
N GLU A 82 6.94 -0.78 -15.01
CA GLU A 82 7.71 -0.67 -13.77
C GLU A 82 8.99 0.15 -13.97
N ARG A 83 9.73 -0.10 -15.05
CA ARG A 83 10.92 0.70 -15.42
C ARG A 83 10.59 2.17 -15.66
N GLU A 84 9.49 2.44 -16.36
CA GLU A 84 9.03 3.82 -16.61
C GLU A 84 8.74 4.54 -15.30
N LEU A 85 7.92 3.92 -14.44
CA LEU A 85 7.53 4.48 -13.14
C LEU A 85 8.73 4.67 -12.21
N GLN A 86 9.68 3.73 -12.23
CA GLN A 86 10.89 3.82 -11.43
C GLN A 86 11.82 4.92 -11.94
N SER A 87 11.99 5.06 -13.27
CA SER A 87 12.77 6.15 -13.87
C SER A 87 12.19 7.53 -13.52
N ASP A 88 10.87 7.66 -13.55
CA ASP A 88 10.17 8.90 -13.14
C ASP A 88 10.42 9.22 -11.65
N LEU A 89 10.42 8.22 -10.79
CA LEU A 89 10.70 8.40 -9.37
C LEU A 89 12.13 8.84 -9.09
N PHE A 90 13.11 8.24 -9.74
CA PHE A 90 14.53 8.62 -9.55
C PHE A 90 14.84 10.06 -9.92
N GLN A 91 14.02 10.70 -10.74
CA GLN A 91 14.15 12.11 -11.10
C GLN A 91 13.51 13.06 -10.07
N SER A 92 12.73 12.54 -9.12
CA SER A 92 12.00 13.34 -8.14
C SER A 92 12.91 13.93 -7.05
N GLU A 93 12.49 15.05 -6.48
CA GLU A 93 13.17 15.65 -5.31
C GLU A 93 13.05 14.72 -4.09
N ASP A 94 11.93 14.02 -3.95
CA ASP A 94 11.73 13.07 -2.86
C ASP A 94 12.68 11.86 -2.93
N ALA A 95 13.09 11.43 -4.13
CA ALA A 95 14.12 10.39 -4.28
C ALA A 95 15.49 10.88 -3.80
N LYS A 96 15.86 12.12 -4.13
CA LYS A 96 17.10 12.74 -3.65
C LYS A 96 17.09 12.88 -2.12
N GLU A 97 15.98 13.37 -1.56
CA GLU A 97 15.78 13.48 -0.12
C GLU A 97 15.86 12.11 0.57
N GLY A 98 15.22 11.09 0.01
CA GLY A 98 15.26 9.73 0.54
C GLY A 98 16.69 9.17 0.60
N ILE A 99 17.48 9.35 -0.46
CA ILE A 99 18.87 8.92 -0.52
C ILE A 99 19.73 9.72 0.49
N ALA A 100 19.57 11.05 0.50
CA ALA A 100 20.33 11.93 1.40
C ALA A 100 20.06 11.60 2.87
N SER A 101 18.78 11.47 3.24
CA SER A 101 18.36 11.14 4.60
C SER A 101 18.88 9.78 5.06
N TYR A 102 18.94 8.79 4.16
CA TYR A 102 19.51 7.48 4.46
C TYR A 102 21.02 7.56 4.77
N VAL A 103 21.77 8.28 3.93
CA VAL A 103 23.22 8.48 4.13
C VAL A 103 23.51 9.25 5.43
N GLU A 104 22.71 10.28 5.70
CA GLU A 104 22.83 11.15 6.88
C GLU A 104 22.21 10.54 8.14
N ARG A 105 21.53 9.39 8.05
CA ARG A 105 20.85 8.70 9.14
C ARG A 105 19.84 9.58 9.88
N ARG A 106 19.09 10.37 9.14
CA ARG A 106 18.00 11.22 9.65
C ARG A 106 16.65 10.82 9.06
N THR A 107 15.59 11.30 9.68
CA THR A 107 14.24 11.14 9.14
C THR A 107 14.08 11.97 7.87
N PRO A 108 13.60 11.39 6.75
CA PRO A 108 13.31 12.13 5.54
C PRO A 108 12.14 13.09 5.71
N ARG A 109 12.11 14.15 4.90
CA ARG A 109 11.01 15.11 4.82
C ARG A 109 10.55 15.22 3.37
N PHE A 110 9.61 14.39 3.00
CA PHE A 110 9.09 14.35 1.66
C PHE A 110 8.16 15.53 1.34
N SER A 111 8.19 15.99 0.10
CA SER A 111 7.43 17.13 -0.39
C SER A 111 6.40 16.77 -1.47
N GLY A 112 6.46 15.54 -1.98
CA GLY A 112 5.59 15.06 -3.06
C GLY A 112 6.04 15.48 -4.46
N LYS A 113 7.27 15.94 -4.62
CA LYS A 113 7.82 16.48 -5.88
C LYS A 113 8.94 15.63 -6.47
#